data_fc61b994a1e6f401f39fe6ddbf55cda2
#
_entry.id   fc61b994a1e6f401f39fe6ddbf55cda2
#
_cell.length_a   1.000
_cell.length_b   1.000
_cell.length_c   1.000
_cell.angle_alpha   90.00
_cell.angle_beta   90.00
_cell.angle_gamma   90.00
#
_symmetry.space_group_name_H-M   'P 1'
#
loop_
_entity.id
_entity.type
_entity.pdbx_description
1 polymer ?
#
loop_
_entity_poly.entity_id
_entity_poly.type
_entity_poly.pdbx_seq_one_letter_code
_entity_poly.pdbx_strand_id
1 'polypeptide(L)'
;MHIAMLSAEFPPRWGGMGSTVFHLSAALVKRGHRVTVITRSGAGTPPPQEGVEVIEVWWAKIPMEFTRSYGRRAIIELERLNDRDPVDIVHLHCPMISWSKSQFRRCSNKVAPVVCSLHGSWLGERDGLMEASKARE
;
A
#
# COMPACT_ATOMS: atom_id res chain seq x y z
N MET A 1 13.62 6.44 11.90
CA MET A 1 12.23 5.97 12.11
C MET A 1 12.01 4.68 11.34
N HIS A 2 11.07 3.87 11.79
CA HIS A 2 10.58 2.71 11.03
C HIS A 2 9.25 3.08 10.35
N ILE A 3 9.21 3.04 9.04
CA ILE A 3 8.07 3.43 8.22
C ILE A 3 7.49 2.17 7.56
N ALA A 4 6.25 1.84 7.89
CA ALA A 4 5.52 0.78 7.23
C ALA A 4 4.68 1.37 6.09
N MET A 5 4.97 0.97 4.86
CA MET A 5 4.24 1.40 3.66
C MET A 5 3.26 0.32 3.22
N LEU A 6 1.99 0.64 3.14
CA LEU A 6 0.96 -0.25 2.65
C LEU A 6 0.55 0.15 1.24
N SER A 7 0.85 -0.72 0.29
CA SER A 7 0.51 -0.50 -1.12
C SER A 7 0.05 -1.80 -1.75
N ALA A 8 -1.10 -1.79 -2.37
CA ALA A 8 -1.60 -2.94 -3.13
C ALA A 8 -0.78 -3.21 -4.40
N GLU A 9 0.00 -2.24 -4.85
CA GLU A 9 0.93 -2.36 -5.97
C GLU A 9 2.38 -2.17 -5.49
N PHE A 10 3.24 -3.06 -5.92
CA PHE A 10 4.69 -3.00 -5.74
C PHE A 10 5.35 -3.87 -6.81
N PRO A 11 6.54 -3.54 -7.32
CA PRO A 11 7.21 -4.35 -8.32
C PRO A 11 7.37 -5.82 -7.88
N PRO A 12 7.28 -6.77 -8.81
CA PRO A 12 7.21 -6.68 -10.27
C PRO A 12 5.81 -6.30 -10.83
N ARG A 13 4.84 -6.01 -9.99
CA ARG A 13 3.58 -5.40 -10.43
C ARG A 13 3.81 -3.89 -10.57
N TRP A 14 4.26 -3.49 -11.74
CA TRP A 14 4.53 -2.10 -12.08
C TRP A 14 3.25 -1.37 -12.47
N GLY A 15 2.96 -0.31 -11.77
CA GLY A 15 1.94 0.69 -12.05
C GLY A 15 2.43 2.03 -11.52
N GLY A 16 1.69 3.10 -11.69
CA GLY A 16 2.08 4.43 -11.19
C GLY A 16 2.29 4.44 -9.68
N MET A 17 1.39 3.83 -8.95
CA MET A 17 1.49 3.72 -7.48
C MET A 17 2.66 2.81 -7.08
N GLY A 18 2.80 1.63 -7.68
CA GLY A 18 3.88 0.69 -7.37
C GLY A 18 5.26 1.29 -7.64
N SER A 19 5.43 2.02 -8.74
CA SER A 19 6.66 2.74 -9.07
C SER A 19 6.95 3.84 -8.04
N THR A 20 5.96 4.62 -7.66
CA THR A 20 6.11 5.66 -6.64
C THR A 20 6.55 5.08 -5.31
N VAL A 21 5.91 4.01 -4.83
CA VAL A 21 6.26 3.36 -3.57
C VAL A 21 7.67 2.80 -3.62
N PHE A 22 8.06 2.17 -4.73
CA PHE A 22 9.40 1.62 -4.92
C PHE A 22 10.49 2.70 -4.80
N HIS A 23 10.35 3.80 -5.52
CA HIS A 23 11.34 4.87 -5.48
C HIS A 23 11.32 5.65 -4.16
N LEU A 24 10.15 5.86 -3.57
CA LEU A 24 10.02 6.51 -2.28
C LEU A 24 10.67 5.68 -1.16
N SER A 25 10.49 4.36 -1.17
CA SER A 25 11.14 3.45 -0.22
C SER A 25 12.66 3.60 -0.26
N ALA A 26 13.26 3.58 -1.46
CA ALA A 26 14.69 3.78 -1.64
C ALA A 26 15.17 5.15 -1.13
N ALA A 27 14.40 6.21 -1.42
CA ALA A 27 14.74 7.56 -0.99
C ALA A 27 14.69 7.72 0.54
N LEU A 28 13.73 7.08 1.20
CA LEU A 28 13.60 7.09 2.66
C LEU A 28 14.75 6.32 3.34
N VAL A 29 15.14 5.17 2.78
CA VAL A 29 16.29 4.41 3.28
C VAL A 29 17.59 5.23 3.16
N LYS A 30 17.81 5.92 2.03
CA LYS A 30 18.95 6.82 1.86
C LYS A 30 18.99 7.96 2.90
N ARG A 31 17.86 8.31 3.47
CA ARG A 31 17.73 9.29 4.57
C ARG A 31 17.86 8.69 5.97
N GLY A 32 18.22 7.42 6.06
CA GLY A 32 18.45 6.72 7.33
C GLY A 32 17.17 6.16 7.99
N HIS A 33 16.07 6.03 7.25
CA HIS A 33 14.86 5.39 7.76
C HIS A 33 14.87 3.89 7.43
N ARG A 34 14.25 3.08 8.27
CA ARG A 34 13.91 1.69 7.95
C ARG A 34 12.55 1.69 7.25
N VAL A 35 12.41 0.89 6.21
CA VAL A 35 11.18 0.80 5.44
C VAL A 35 10.75 -0.65 5.29
N THR A 36 9.52 -0.94 5.65
CA THR A 36 8.85 -2.21 5.37
C THR A 36 7.64 -1.95 4.48
N VAL A 37 7.59 -2.61 3.33
CA VAL A 37 6.46 -2.52 2.39
C VAL A 37 5.58 -3.75 2.56
N ILE A 38 4.28 -3.54 2.79
CA ILE A 38 3.28 -4.62 2.82
C ILE A 38 2.46 -4.53 1.53
N THR A 39 2.57 -5.54 0.68
CA THR A 39 1.96 -5.57 -0.65
C THR A 39 1.22 -6.86 -0.95
N ARG A 40 0.52 -6.92 -2.07
CA ARG A 40 -0.20 -8.12 -2.52
C ARG A 40 0.79 -9.14 -3.09
N SER A 41 0.59 -10.41 -2.70
CA SER A 41 1.37 -11.54 -3.22
C SER A 41 1.02 -11.90 -4.67
N GLY A 42 1.84 -12.76 -5.27
CA GLY A 42 1.55 -13.42 -6.53
C GLY A 42 1.92 -12.65 -7.79
N ALA A 43 2.75 -11.61 -7.69
CA ALA A 43 3.28 -10.90 -8.84
C ALA A 43 4.65 -11.41 -9.32
N GLY A 44 5.25 -12.31 -8.57
CA GLY A 44 6.64 -12.75 -8.72
C GLY A 44 7.51 -12.20 -7.60
N THR A 45 8.80 -12.45 -7.65
CA THR A 45 9.74 -11.99 -6.62
C THR A 45 9.95 -10.47 -6.73
N PRO A 46 9.69 -9.71 -5.66
CA PRO A 46 10.00 -8.28 -5.65
C PRO A 46 11.49 -8.04 -5.95
N PRO A 47 11.83 -7.00 -6.73
CA PRO A 47 13.21 -6.64 -6.94
C PRO A 47 13.85 -6.24 -5.61
N PRO A 48 15.07 -6.71 -5.31
CA PRO A 48 15.72 -6.40 -4.06
C PRO A 48 16.03 -4.91 -3.95
N GLN A 49 15.79 -4.35 -2.78
CA GLN A 49 16.21 -2.99 -2.43
C GLN A 49 16.94 -3.05 -1.08
N GLU A 50 18.14 -2.50 -1.03
CA GLU A 50 18.89 -2.42 0.21
C GLU A 50 18.12 -1.61 1.26
N GLY A 51 17.99 -2.17 2.47
CA GLY A 51 17.30 -1.54 3.60
C GLY A 51 15.77 -1.50 3.51
N VAL A 52 15.18 -2.13 2.51
CA VAL A 52 13.72 -2.28 2.37
C VAL A 52 13.32 -3.74 2.56
N GLU A 53 12.47 -3.99 3.55
CA GLU A 53 11.81 -5.28 3.73
C GLU A 53 10.48 -5.28 2.95
N VAL A 54 10.18 -6.37 2.24
CA VAL A 54 8.90 -6.54 1.55
C VAL A 54 8.16 -7.73 2.13
N ILE A 55 6.95 -7.48 2.62
CA ILE A 55 6.03 -8.50 3.13
C ILE A 55 4.88 -8.64 2.15
N GLU A 56 4.73 -9.83 1.58
CA GLU A 56 3.63 -10.13 0.68
C GLU A 56 2.48 -10.77 1.44
N VAL A 57 1.26 -10.26 1.21
CA VAL A 57 0.05 -10.78 1.83
C VAL A 57 -0.90 -11.39 0.81
N TRP A 58 -1.58 -12.45 1.21
CA TRP A 58 -2.63 -13.05 0.41
C TRP A 58 -3.79 -12.09 0.15
N TRP A 59 -4.42 -12.19 -0.99
CA TRP A 59 -5.59 -11.43 -1.41
C TRP A 59 -6.51 -12.28 -2.28
N ALA A 60 -7.81 -12.00 -2.24
CA ALA A 60 -8.80 -12.68 -3.06
C ALA A 60 -8.77 -12.15 -4.49
N LYS A 61 -8.61 -13.05 -5.48
CA LYS A 61 -8.63 -12.70 -6.91
C LYS A 61 -10.07 -12.62 -7.44
N ILE A 62 -10.93 -11.90 -6.73
CA ILE A 62 -12.35 -11.73 -7.04
C ILE A 62 -12.59 -10.23 -7.21
N PRO A 63 -13.27 -9.78 -8.29
CA PRO A 63 -13.63 -8.38 -8.46
C PRO A 63 -14.31 -7.81 -7.20
N MET A 64 -13.97 -6.59 -6.84
CA MET A 64 -14.43 -5.87 -5.65
C MET A 64 -13.95 -6.42 -4.29
N GLU A 65 -13.52 -7.67 -4.19
CA GLU A 65 -13.02 -8.26 -2.94
C GLU A 65 -11.51 -8.16 -2.78
N PHE A 66 -10.76 -7.95 -3.86
CA PHE A 66 -9.30 -7.93 -3.80
C PHE A 66 -8.76 -6.84 -2.87
N THR A 67 -9.34 -5.65 -2.89
CA THR A 67 -8.92 -4.53 -2.03
C THR A 67 -9.27 -4.75 -0.58
N ARG A 68 -10.46 -5.29 -0.31
CA ARG A 68 -10.92 -5.59 1.05
C ARG A 68 -10.11 -6.71 1.70
N SER A 69 -9.87 -7.79 0.95
CA SER A 69 -9.09 -8.93 1.44
C SER A 69 -7.63 -8.53 1.68
N TYR A 70 -7.02 -7.77 0.78
CA TYR A 70 -5.71 -7.18 0.97
C TYR A 70 -5.69 -6.30 2.23
N GLY A 71 -6.62 -5.37 2.36
CA GLY A 71 -6.67 -4.45 3.51
C GLY A 71 -6.78 -5.17 4.85
N ARG A 72 -7.60 -6.23 4.93
CA ARG A 72 -7.73 -7.06 6.14
C ARG A 72 -6.43 -7.80 6.48
N ARG A 73 -5.76 -8.37 5.47
CA ARG A 73 -4.49 -9.09 5.67
C ARG A 73 -3.35 -8.14 5.99
N ALA A 74 -3.31 -7.00 5.31
CA ALA A 74 -2.27 -5.99 5.53
C ALA A 74 -2.28 -5.47 6.97
N ILE A 75 -3.45 -5.23 7.58
CA ILE A 75 -3.50 -4.75 8.97
C ILE A 75 -3.05 -5.81 9.97
N ILE A 76 -3.34 -7.10 9.72
CA ILE A 76 -2.86 -8.20 10.57
C ILE A 76 -1.33 -8.29 10.50
N GLU A 77 -0.76 -8.24 9.30
CA GLU A 77 0.70 -8.28 9.15
C GLU A 77 1.38 -7.03 9.70
N LEU A 78 0.72 -5.88 9.60
CA LEU A 78 1.20 -4.64 10.20
C LEU A 78 1.26 -4.71 11.73
N GLU A 79 0.24 -5.29 12.37
CA GLU A 79 0.25 -5.53 13.82
C GLU A 79 1.37 -6.50 14.22
N ARG A 80 1.56 -7.61 13.47
CA ARG A 80 2.66 -8.55 13.69
C ARG A 80 4.03 -7.90 13.49
N LEU A 81 4.16 -7.06 12.47
CA LEU A 81 5.37 -6.28 12.26
C LEU A 81 5.67 -5.38 13.45
N ASN A 82 4.66 -4.65 13.92
CA ASN A 82 4.80 -3.73 15.06
C ASN A 82 5.18 -4.44 16.36
N ASP A 83 4.67 -5.67 16.58
CA ASP A 83 5.02 -6.48 17.75
C ASP A 83 6.48 -6.94 17.74
N ARG A 84 7.05 -7.24 16.58
CA ARG A 84 8.44 -7.67 16.47
C ARG A 84 9.43 -6.51 16.30
N ASP A 85 9.02 -5.45 15.63
CA ASP A 85 9.84 -4.29 15.31
C ASP A 85 8.95 -3.04 15.24
N PRO A 86 8.91 -2.24 16.32
CA PRO A 86 7.98 -1.12 16.44
C PRO A 86 7.99 -0.17 15.25
N VAL A 87 6.80 0.16 14.77
CA VAL A 87 6.54 1.07 13.64
C VAL A 87 6.28 2.48 14.18
N ASP A 88 6.96 3.46 13.62
CA ASP A 88 6.78 4.87 14.02
C ASP A 88 5.69 5.57 13.19
N ILE A 89 5.56 5.22 11.92
CA ILE A 89 4.58 5.79 10.98
C ILE A 89 4.08 4.70 10.04
N VAL A 90 2.78 4.71 9.79
CA VAL A 90 2.15 3.92 8.73
C VAL A 90 1.81 4.84 7.55
N HIS A 91 2.40 4.56 6.39
CA HIS A 91 2.12 5.28 5.17
C HIS A 91 1.23 4.44 4.25
N LEU A 92 -0.03 4.84 4.17
CA LEU A 92 -1.05 4.13 3.39
C LEU A 92 -1.23 4.80 2.02
N HIS A 93 -1.05 4.01 0.96
CA HIS A 93 -1.27 4.42 -0.40
C HIS A 93 -2.68 4.01 -0.86
N CYS A 94 -3.44 4.96 -1.40
CA CYS A 94 -4.85 4.78 -1.80
C CYS A 94 -5.75 4.20 -0.69
N PRO A 95 -5.90 4.86 0.45
CA PRO A 95 -6.62 4.33 1.61
C PRO A 95 -8.10 4.04 1.35
N MET A 96 -8.74 4.77 0.45
CA MET A 96 -10.17 4.61 0.13
C MET A 96 -10.49 3.24 -0.49
N ILE A 97 -9.50 2.61 -1.09
CA ILE A 97 -9.64 1.29 -1.74
C ILE A 97 -9.30 0.16 -0.76
N SER A 98 -8.39 0.41 0.18
CA SER A 98 -7.79 -0.64 1.00
C SER A 98 -8.39 -0.78 2.39
N TRP A 99 -8.80 0.30 3.04
CA TRP A 99 -9.23 0.30 4.44
C TRP A 99 -10.58 1.00 4.69
N SER A 100 -11.36 0.41 5.59
CA SER A 100 -12.54 1.04 6.20
C SER A 100 -12.14 1.99 7.34
N LYS A 101 -13.08 2.83 7.76
CA LYS A 101 -12.88 3.74 8.92
C LYS A 101 -12.47 2.99 10.20
N SER A 102 -13.02 1.79 10.41
CA SER A 102 -12.67 0.96 11.58
C SER A 102 -11.24 0.44 11.50
N GLN A 103 -10.75 0.08 10.32
CA GLN A 103 -9.37 -0.33 10.10
C GLN A 103 -8.39 0.83 10.32
N PHE A 104 -8.72 2.03 9.85
CA PHE A 104 -7.95 3.23 10.16
C PHE A 104 -7.81 3.47 11.66
N ARG A 105 -8.94 3.44 12.37
CA ARG A 105 -8.94 3.62 13.83
C ARG A 105 -8.13 2.52 14.55
N ARG A 106 -8.27 1.28 14.10
CA ARG A 106 -7.51 0.15 14.65
C ARG A 106 -6.01 0.36 14.48
N CYS A 107 -5.57 0.76 13.29
CA CYS A 107 -4.18 1.03 13.01
C CYS A 107 -3.66 2.20 13.85
N SER A 108 -4.36 3.32 13.84
CA SER A 108 -3.96 4.53 14.56
C SER A 108 -3.86 4.33 16.07
N ASN A 109 -4.75 3.49 16.65
CA ASN A 109 -4.78 3.25 18.08
C ASN A 109 -3.80 2.16 18.55
N LYS A 110 -3.51 1.18 17.69
CA LYS A 110 -2.72 0.00 18.09
C LYS A 110 -1.31 -0.05 17.53
N VAL A 111 -1.05 0.67 16.44
CA VAL A 111 0.24 0.61 15.76
C VAL A 111 0.91 1.97 15.78
N ALA A 112 0.52 2.89 14.90
CA ALA A 112 1.19 4.18 14.74
C ALA A 112 0.28 5.18 14.00
N PRO A 113 0.61 6.48 14.03
CA PRO A 113 -0.05 7.48 13.20
C PRO A 113 -0.05 7.09 11.71
N VAL A 114 -1.16 7.37 11.03
CA VAL A 114 -1.35 7.04 9.61
C VAL A 114 -1.23 8.28 8.75
N VAL A 115 -0.35 8.23 7.77
CA VAL A 115 -0.24 9.20 6.67
C VAL A 115 -0.81 8.57 5.42
N CYS A 116 -1.58 9.31 4.65
CA CYS A 116 -2.24 8.82 3.45
C CYS A 116 -1.76 9.57 2.21
N SER A 117 -1.37 8.82 1.18
CA SER A 117 -1.14 9.36 -0.16
C SER A 117 -2.25 8.94 -1.10
N LEU A 118 -2.91 9.91 -1.70
CA LEU A 118 -3.93 9.68 -2.74
C LEU A 118 -3.25 9.69 -4.10
N HIS A 119 -3.37 8.61 -4.86
CA HIS A 119 -2.81 8.48 -6.21
C HIS A 119 -3.85 8.71 -7.31
N GLY A 120 -5.03 9.16 -6.95
CA GLY A 120 -6.17 9.45 -7.81
C GLY A 120 -7.43 9.58 -6.97
N SER A 121 -8.50 10.02 -7.59
CA SER A 121 -9.82 10.09 -6.97
C SER A 121 -10.83 9.31 -7.81
N TRP A 122 -11.86 8.76 -7.15
CA TRP A 122 -12.96 8.10 -7.85
C TRP A 122 -13.66 9.02 -8.88
N LEU A 123 -13.72 10.31 -8.58
CA LEU A 123 -14.28 11.31 -9.50
C LEU A 123 -13.40 11.47 -10.73
N GLY A 124 -12.08 11.61 -10.55
CA GLY A 124 -11.14 11.73 -11.66
C GLY A 124 -11.07 10.48 -12.52
N GLU A 125 -11.11 9.28 -11.91
CA GLU A 125 -11.14 8.01 -12.64
C GLU A 125 -12.45 7.86 -13.44
N ARG A 126 -13.60 8.18 -12.84
CA ARG A 126 -14.89 8.17 -13.51
C ARG A 126 -14.90 9.13 -14.69
N ASP A 127 -14.47 10.35 -14.50
CA ASP A 127 -14.50 11.40 -15.53
C ASP A 127 -13.55 11.03 -16.69
N GLY A 128 -12.35 10.50 -16.39
CA GLY A 128 -11.43 9.97 -17.40
C GLY A 128 -12.00 8.81 -18.21
N LEU A 129 -12.71 7.88 -17.58
CA LEU A 129 -13.40 6.78 -18.26
C LEU A 129 -14.53 7.27 -19.16
N MET A 130 -15.30 8.27 -18.70
CA MET A 130 -16.38 8.88 -19.49
C MET A 130 -15.84 9.63 -20.71
N GLU A 131 -14.73 10.36 -20.57
CA GLU A 131 -14.10 11.03 -21.70
C GLU A 131 -13.51 10.03 -22.71
N ALA A 132 -12.86 8.97 -22.24
CA ALA A 132 -12.32 7.93 -23.11
C ALA A 132 -13.41 7.16 -23.86
N SER A 133 -14.61 6.99 -23.28
CA SER A 133 -15.75 6.37 -23.97
C SER A 133 -16.29 7.26 -25.08
N LYS A 134 -16.43 8.57 -24.82
CA LYS A 134 -16.87 9.54 -25.84
C LYS A 134 -15.92 9.67 -27.04
N ALA A 135 -14.63 9.52 -26.79
CA ALA A 135 -13.62 9.58 -27.85
C ALA A 135 -13.62 8.36 -28.80
N ARG A 136 -14.36 7.30 -28.45
CA ARG A 136 -14.50 6.06 -29.25
C ARG A 136 -15.79 6.01 -30.07
N GLU A 137 -16.72 6.92 -29.85
CA GLU A 137 -17.93 7.15 -30.67
C GLU A 137 -17.65 8.10 -31.84
#